data_17ec330eeafd86d3d9ad1271dc5330f3
#
_entry.id   17ec330eeafd86d3d9ad1271dc5330f3
#
_cell.length_a   1.000
_cell.length_b   1.000
_cell.length_c   1.000
_cell.angle_alpha   90.00
_cell.angle_beta   90.00
_cell.angle_gamma   90.00
#
_symmetry.space_group_name_H-M   'P 1'
#
loop_
_entity.id
_entity.type
_entity.pdbx_description
1 polymer ?
#
loop_
_entity_poly.entity_id
_entity_poly.type
_entity_poly.pdbx_seq_one_letter_code
_entity_poly.pdbx_strand_id
1 'polypeptide(L)'
;MQKKTIITLLMTITMSCLFTSFGNAQSNKSSPLLHLKTAKEIIIESDKIWLSDLFYSDNKFNDRIVGDAPALGKKLKLFKKDLRRIVNESALDWPGSLRKSVVVSRSAKQVPMNIIRNAVIKALEQNHVNDEIEVEFNNRNLKILVPKNASQELKVLQSDLDQRSGRFEVVVNAHSTSDEGQNIILKGKAFAVIPMPVPNKHISAGQLINKRDIAWRKVRIKQQTFGIVGSMEQLLDHVTKRPLTAGRLIRMSDIRPQELIKKGEFVTLHFKNKTMSLSTRGISVEPGTRNQIIRIKNPRSKRIIEARVLGPNTAVVSPTTTILR
;
A
#
# COMPACT_ATOMS: atom_id res chain seq x y z
N MET A 1 -86.32 33.04 33.37
CA MET A 1 -86.80 34.26 33.97
C MET A 1 -86.12 35.40 33.27
N GLN A 2 -87.01 36.27 32.73
CA GLN A 2 -86.91 37.73 32.47
C GLN A 2 -85.80 38.08 31.44
N LYS A 3 -86.24 38.52 30.35
CA LYS A 3 -87.01 39.73 29.83
C LYS A 3 -86.11 40.87 29.43
N LYS A 4 -86.29 41.23 28.14
CA LYS A 4 -86.58 42.57 27.64
C LYS A 4 -85.40 43.48 27.35
N THR A 5 -85.30 44.35 26.36
CA THR A 5 -86.24 44.93 25.40
C THR A 5 -85.46 45.76 24.39
N ILE A 6 -85.75 45.64 23.11
CA ILE A 6 -86.04 46.69 22.09
C ILE A 6 -85.44 48.08 22.36
N ILE A 7 -84.72 48.63 21.36
CA ILE A 7 -85.08 49.89 20.76
C ILE A 7 -84.45 50.03 19.35
N THR A 8 -85.32 50.19 18.40
CA THR A 8 -85.12 50.56 17.00
C THR A 8 -84.69 52.06 16.91
N LEU A 9 -83.71 52.36 16.08
CA LEU A 9 -83.65 53.71 15.47
C LEU A 9 -83.19 53.63 14.03
N LEU A 10 -84.07 53.96 13.18
CA LEU A 10 -83.92 54.13 11.74
C LEU A 10 -83.21 55.48 11.48
N MET A 11 -82.17 55.52 10.71
CA MET A 11 -81.79 56.76 9.99
C MET A 11 -81.08 56.44 8.71
N THR A 12 -81.77 56.62 7.65
CA THR A 12 -81.36 56.69 6.27
C THR A 12 -80.40 57.83 6.03
N ILE A 13 -79.33 57.66 5.27
CA ILE A 13 -78.68 58.67 4.41
C ILE A 13 -77.76 58.00 3.39
N THR A 14 -78.17 58.04 2.14
CA THR A 14 -77.49 58.25 0.85
C THR A 14 -76.07 57.66 0.58
N MET A 15 -76.06 56.68 -0.25
CA MET A 15 -75.47 56.56 -1.59
C MET A 15 -74.26 57.48 -1.89
N SER A 16 -73.06 56.87 -1.91
CA SER A 16 -71.97 57.33 -2.80
C SER A 16 -71.20 56.13 -3.28
N CYS A 17 -71.41 55.75 -4.55
CA CYS A 17 -70.57 54.76 -5.27
C CYS A 17 -69.16 55.31 -5.47
N LEU A 18 -68.20 54.67 -4.82
CA LEU A 18 -66.83 54.74 -5.23
C LEU A 18 -66.43 53.33 -5.67
N PHE A 19 -66.51 53.13 -7.00
CA PHE A 19 -65.82 51.98 -7.65
C PHE A 19 -64.34 52.18 -7.49
N THR A 20 -63.74 51.51 -6.49
CA THR A 20 -62.31 51.25 -6.47
C THR A 20 -62.09 50.01 -7.31
N SER A 21 -61.68 50.20 -8.53
CA SER A 21 -61.12 49.15 -9.37
C SER A 21 -59.90 48.55 -8.65
N PHE A 22 -60.07 47.38 -8.03
CA PHE A 22 -58.97 46.54 -7.68
C PHE A 22 -58.31 46.09 -8.98
N GLY A 23 -57.27 46.79 -9.39
CA GLY A 23 -56.37 46.35 -10.40
C GLY A 23 -55.73 45.04 -9.90
N ASN A 24 -56.11 43.90 -10.47
CA ASN A 24 -55.36 42.65 -10.39
C ASN A 24 -53.97 42.92 -10.98
N ALA A 25 -53.03 43.27 -10.12
CA ALA A 25 -51.66 43.20 -10.48
C ALA A 25 -51.36 41.71 -10.65
N GLN A 26 -51.58 41.18 -11.84
CA GLN A 26 -50.94 39.93 -12.26
C GLN A 26 -49.42 40.15 -12.17
N SER A 27 -48.83 39.69 -11.08
CA SER A 27 -47.41 39.51 -10.99
C SER A 27 -47.02 38.58 -12.13
N ASN A 28 -46.57 39.13 -13.24
CA ASN A 28 -45.86 38.42 -14.28
C ASN A 28 -44.58 37.87 -13.63
N LYS A 29 -44.68 36.73 -12.92
CA LYS A 29 -43.53 35.92 -12.60
C LYS A 29 -43.01 35.34 -13.90
N SER A 30 -42.20 36.13 -14.63
CA SER A 30 -41.42 35.55 -15.71
C SER A 30 -40.62 34.37 -15.12
N SER A 31 -40.87 33.18 -15.64
CA SER A 31 -40.10 31.97 -15.26
C SER A 31 -38.64 32.30 -15.39
N PRO A 32 -37.79 31.86 -14.44
CA PRO A 32 -36.36 32.11 -14.53
C PRO A 32 -35.79 31.52 -15.82
N LEU A 33 -35.08 32.35 -16.58
CA LEU A 33 -34.45 31.95 -17.81
C LEU A 33 -33.19 31.14 -17.50
N LEU A 34 -33.13 29.88 -17.95
CA LEU A 34 -31.99 29.04 -17.73
C LEU A 34 -30.96 29.19 -18.85
N HIS A 35 -29.70 29.21 -18.45
CA HIS A 35 -28.53 29.16 -19.34
C HIS A 35 -27.75 27.89 -19.11
N LEU A 36 -27.44 27.16 -20.19
CA LEU A 36 -26.61 25.96 -20.11
C LEU A 36 -25.18 26.37 -19.78
N LYS A 37 -24.53 25.69 -18.80
CA LYS A 37 -23.13 25.95 -18.50
C LYS A 37 -22.24 25.70 -19.72
N THR A 38 -21.28 26.57 -19.95
CA THR A 38 -20.47 26.61 -21.18
C THR A 38 -19.34 25.54 -21.19
N ALA A 39 -19.08 24.86 -20.06
CA ALA A 39 -18.05 23.86 -19.98
C ALA A 39 -18.30 22.69 -20.95
N LYS A 40 -17.25 22.22 -21.63
CA LYS A 40 -17.32 21.07 -22.55
C LYS A 40 -17.63 19.77 -21.80
N GLU A 41 -17.13 19.66 -20.59
CA GLU A 41 -17.37 18.57 -19.66
C GLU A 41 -17.71 19.16 -18.30
N ILE A 42 -18.83 18.72 -17.74
CA ILE A 42 -19.28 19.10 -16.40
C ILE A 42 -18.85 18.03 -15.43
N ILE A 43 -18.05 18.41 -14.44
CA ILE A 43 -17.55 17.51 -13.40
C ILE A 43 -18.38 17.75 -12.15
N ILE A 44 -19.04 16.69 -11.67
CA ILE A 44 -19.87 16.71 -10.46
C ILE A 44 -19.21 15.87 -9.36
N GLU A 45 -19.49 16.20 -8.11
CA GLU A 45 -18.92 15.48 -6.95
C GLU A 45 -19.94 14.53 -6.32
N SER A 46 -21.25 14.82 -6.47
CA SER A 46 -22.35 14.02 -5.90
C SER A 46 -22.65 12.78 -6.74
N ASP A 47 -23.43 11.87 -6.18
CA ASP A 47 -23.99 10.70 -6.87
C ASP A 47 -25.26 11.01 -7.67
N LYS A 48 -25.79 12.22 -7.53
CA LYS A 48 -26.94 12.74 -8.26
C LYS A 48 -26.53 13.96 -9.07
N ILE A 49 -27.20 14.17 -10.20
CA ILE A 49 -27.06 15.36 -11.02
C ILE A 49 -28.14 16.33 -10.59
N TRP A 50 -27.73 17.52 -10.18
CA TRP A 50 -28.66 18.63 -9.86
C TRP A 50 -28.86 19.50 -11.06
N LEU A 51 -30.01 20.18 -11.11
CA LEU A 51 -30.31 21.14 -12.18
C LEU A 51 -29.25 22.25 -12.23
N SER A 52 -28.80 22.71 -11.07
CA SER A 52 -27.74 23.71 -10.90
C SER A 52 -26.37 23.23 -11.40
N ASP A 53 -26.14 21.91 -11.51
CA ASP A 53 -24.89 21.40 -12.11
C ASP A 53 -24.86 21.70 -13.61
N LEU A 54 -26.00 21.59 -14.29
CA LEU A 54 -26.11 21.71 -15.74
C LEU A 54 -26.40 23.15 -16.18
N PHE A 55 -27.20 23.88 -15.41
CA PHE A 55 -27.70 25.18 -15.76
C PHE A 55 -27.36 26.24 -14.71
N TYR A 56 -27.39 27.48 -15.12
CA TYR A 56 -27.38 28.65 -14.25
C TYR A 56 -28.46 29.64 -14.69
N SER A 57 -28.87 30.54 -13.82
CA SER A 57 -29.85 31.61 -14.10
C SER A 57 -29.47 32.84 -13.30
N ASP A 58 -29.84 34.03 -13.83
CA ASP A 58 -29.67 35.28 -13.13
C ASP A 58 -30.65 35.42 -11.95
N ASN A 59 -31.78 34.71 -12.02
CA ASN A 59 -32.78 34.64 -10.96
C ASN A 59 -32.69 33.33 -10.19
N LYS A 60 -33.05 33.33 -8.90
CA LYS A 60 -33.16 32.13 -8.09
C LYS A 60 -34.18 31.17 -8.68
N PHE A 61 -33.81 29.91 -8.82
CA PHE A 61 -34.70 28.82 -9.19
C PHE A 61 -34.62 27.68 -8.16
N ASN A 62 -35.65 26.84 -8.12
CA ASN A 62 -35.63 25.66 -7.26
C ASN A 62 -34.71 24.62 -7.85
N ASP A 63 -33.63 24.34 -7.13
CA ASP A 63 -32.73 23.29 -7.52
C ASP A 63 -33.36 21.92 -7.23
N ARG A 64 -33.17 20.97 -8.13
CA ARG A 64 -33.69 19.61 -7.99
C ARG A 64 -32.79 18.59 -8.62
N ILE A 65 -32.93 17.35 -8.19
CA ILE A 65 -32.25 16.20 -8.80
C ILE A 65 -32.91 15.94 -10.16
N VAL A 66 -32.08 15.85 -11.20
CA VAL A 66 -32.51 15.63 -12.58
C VAL A 66 -32.10 14.25 -13.11
N GLY A 67 -31.28 13.53 -12.35
CA GLY A 67 -30.89 12.18 -12.70
C GLY A 67 -29.75 11.65 -11.82
N ASP A 68 -29.36 10.40 -12.08
CA ASP A 68 -28.23 9.78 -11.43
C ASP A 68 -26.90 10.20 -12.09
N ALA A 69 -25.87 10.41 -11.28
CA ALA A 69 -24.53 10.65 -11.78
C ALA A 69 -23.98 9.38 -12.47
N PRO A 70 -23.10 9.55 -13.47
CA PRO A 70 -22.43 8.40 -14.05
C PRO A 70 -21.57 7.67 -13.02
N ALA A 71 -21.39 6.37 -13.20
CA ALA A 71 -20.44 5.60 -12.39
C ALA A 71 -19.04 6.23 -12.47
N LEU A 72 -18.25 6.08 -11.38
CA LEU A 72 -16.89 6.63 -11.30
C LEU A 72 -16.04 6.19 -12.50
N GLY A 73 -15.38 7.16 -13.14
CA GLY A 73 -14.59 6.93 -14.35
C GLY A 73 -15.38 6.74 -15.65
N LYS A 74 -16.71 6.83 -15.59
CA LYS A 74 -17.58 6.82 -16.77
C LYS A 74 -18.05 8.24 -17.10
N LYS A 75 -18.46 8.43 -18.37
CA LYS A 75 -19.00 9.70 -18.88
C LYS A 75 -20.41 9.49 -19.35
N LEU A 76 -21.30 10.38 -18.97
CA LEU A 76 -22.68 10.45 -19.41
C LEU A 76 -22.80 11.58 -20.43
N LYS A 77 -23.29 11.26 -21.62
CA LYS A 77 -23.55 12.25 -22.66
C LYS A 77 -25.02 12.58 -22.71
N LEU A 78 -25.37 13.82 -22.34
CA LEU A 78 -26.72 14.36 -22.41
C LEU A 78 -26.89 15.09 -23.74
N PHE A 79 -27.85 14.67 -24.56
CA PHE A 79 -28.16 15.29 -25.82
C PHE A 79 -29.17 16.44 -25.62
N LYS A 80 -29.34 17.28 -26.62
CA LYS A 80 -30.29 18.44 -26.60
C LYS A 80 -31.72 18.01 -26.22
N LYS A 81 -32.16 16.80 -26.66
CA LYS A 81 -33.48 16.25 -26.30
C LYS A 81 -33.60 15.97 -24.80
N ASP A 82 -32.55 15.46 -24.19
CA ASP A 82 -32.51 15.12 -22.75
C ASP A 82 -32.51 16.39 -21.92
N LEU A 83 -31.71 17.38 -22.32
CA LEU A 83 -31.69 18.71 -21.68
C LEU A 83 -33.06 19.41 -21.75
N ARG A 84 -33.75 19.36 -22.90
CA ARG A 84 -35.11 19.90 -23.03
C ARG A 84 -36.11 19.21 -22.13
N ARG A 85 -36.06 17.87 -22.04
CA ARG A 85 -36.92 17.10 -21.13
C ARG A 85 -36.71 17.57 -19.68
N ILE A 86 -35.44 17.64 -19.22
CA ILE A 86 -35.08 18.08 -17.88
C ILE A 86 -35.69 19.48 -17.58
N VAL A 87 -35.57 20.44 -18.50
CA VAL A 87 -36.06 21.78 -18.30
C VAL A 87 -37.60 21.83 -18.29
N ASN A 88 -38.25 21.14 -19.22
CA ASN A 88 -39.72 21.05 -19.29
C ASN A 88 -40.33 20.50 -18.01
N GLU A 89 -39.72 19.42 -17.47
CA GLU A 89 -40.12 18.82 -16.19
C GLU A 89 -39.89 19.75 -14.99
N SER A 90 -39.09 20.80 -15.16
CA SER A 90 -38.81 21.81 -14.10
C SER A 90 -39.72 23.02 -14.19
N ALA A 91 -40.62 23.11 -15.18
CA ALA A 91 -41.47 24.27 -15.47
C ALA A 91 -40.68 25.60 -15.59
N LEU A 92 -39.51 25.54 -16.19
CA LEU A 92 -38.59 26.63 -16.41
C LEU A 92 -38.39 26.86 -17.90
N ASP A 93 -37.98 28.08 -18.28
CA ASP A 93 -37.75 28.44 -19.67
C ASP A 93 -36.27 28.31 -20.04
N TRP A 94 -36.00 27.69 -21.20
CA TRP A 94 -34.67 27.56 -21.77
C TRP A 94 -34.70 27.81 -23.27
N PRO A 95 -34.06 28.86 -23.77
CA PRO A 95 -34.08 29.23 -25.20
C PRO A 95 -33.35 28.21 -26.08
N GLY A 96 -32.72 27.20 -25.45
CA GLY A 96 -31.92 26.22 -26.12
C GLY A 96 -30.44 26.56 -26.17
N SER A 97 -29.65 25.68 -26.73
CA SER A 97 -28.21 25.85 -26.90
C SER A 97 -27.80 25.46 -28.31
N LEU A 98 -26.77 26.11 -28.85
CA LEU A 98 -26.12 25.71 -30.11
C LEU A 98 -25.40 24.37 -29.97
N ARG A 99 -25.07 23.96 -28.76
CA ARG A 99 -24.41 22.68 -28.50
C ARG A 99 -25.36 21.51 -28.67
N LYS A 100 -24.88 20.49 -29.36
CA LYS A 100 -25.65 19.24 -29.61
C LYS A 100 -25.70 18.34 -28.36
N SER A 101 -24.70 18.43 -27.47
CA SER A 101 -24.65 17.61 -26.26
C SER A 101 -23.69 18.19 -25.21
N VAL A 102 -23.89 17.77 -23.96
CA VAL A 102 -23.01 18.03 -22.82
C VAL A 102 -22.52 16.69 -22.28
N VAL A 103 -21.29 16.64 -21.83
CA VAL A 103 -20.71 15.47 -21.17
C VAL A 103 -20.66 15.75 -19.67
N VAL A 104 -21.22 14.81 -18.90
CA VAL A 104 -21.15 14.84 -17.44
C VAL A 104 -20.24 13.72 -16.99
N SER A 105 -19.33 14.02 -16.08
CA SER A 105 -18.47 13.02 -15.43
C SER A 105 -18.48 13.23 -13.92
N ARG A 106 -18.22 12.16 -13.17
CA ARG A 106 -18.14 12.23 -11.72
C ARG A 106 -16.68 12.35 -11.30
N SER A 107 -16.42 13.33 -10.40
CA SER A 107 -15.10 13.54 -9.83
C SER A 107 -14.66 12.29 -9.05
N ALA A 108 -13.51 11.74 -9.41
CA ALA A 108 -12.99 10.52 -8.82
C ALA A 108 -11.48 10.63 -8.57
N LYS A 109 -11.02 9.94 -7.54
CA LYS A 109 -9.60 9.68 -7.31
C LYS A 109 -9.33 8.20 -7.34
N GLN A 110 -8.15 7.83 -7.81
CA GLN A 110 -7.72 6.44 -7.85
C GLN A 110 -7.11 6.07 -6.49
N VAL A 111 -7.50 4.90 -5.97
CA VAL A 111 -6.84 4.31 -4.81
C VAL A 111 -5.44 3.84 -5.22
N PRO A 112 -4.38 4.29 -4.52
CA PRO A 112 -3.02 3.86 -4.81
C PRO A 112 -2.85 2.35 -4.67
N MET A 113 -2.05 1.74 -5.55
CA MET A 113 -1.85 0.29 -5.57
C MET A 113 -1.22 -0.26 -4.28
N ASN A 114 -0.40 0.54 -3.58
CA ASN A 114 0.17 0.16 -2.28
C ASN A 114 -0.92 0.00 -1.20
N ILE A 115 -1.96 0.85 -1.20
CA ILE A 115 -3.09 0.73 -0.26
C ILE A 115 -3.87 -0.56 -0.56
N ILE A 116 -4.16 -0.83 -1.84
CA ILE A 116 -4.86 -2.05 -2.25
C ILE A 116 -4.05 -3.29 -1.83
N ARG A 117 -2.76 -3.29 -2.11
CA ARG A 117 -1.87 -4.40 -1.77
C ARG A 117 -1.79 -4.62 -0.26
N ASN A 118 -1.60 -3.57 0.52
CA ASN A 118 -1.49 -3.68 1.97
C ASN A 118 -2.80 -4.17 2.61
N ALA A 119 -3.97 -3.73 2.11
CA ALA A 119 -5.26 -4.23 2.59
C ALA A 119 -5.42 -5.73 2.35
N VAL A 120 -5.04 -6.22 1.14
CA VAL A 120 -5.09 -7.64 0.80
C VAL A 120 -4.09 -8.44 1.63
N ILE A 121 -2.83 -8.00 1.74
CA ILE A 121 -1.81 -8.68 2.55
C ILE A 121 -2.29 -8.83 3.99
N LYS A 122 -2.73 -7.73 4.61
CA LYS A 122 -3.21 -7.74 6.00
C LYS A 122 -4.38 -8.72 6.22
N ALA A 123 -5.31 -8.78 5.26
CA ALA A 123 -6.45 -9.68 5.36
C ALA A 123 -6.06 -11.16 5.24
N LEU A 124 -5.10 -11.46 4.37
CA LEU A 124 -4.62 -12.84 4.18
C LEU A 124 -3.74 -13.29 5.35
N GLU A 125 -2.88 -12.43 5.88
CA GLU A 125 -2.04 -12.73 7.06
C GLU A 125 -2.89 -12.99 8.31
N GLN A 126 -3.94 -12.21 8.54
CA GLN A 126 -4.81 -12.38 9.70
C GLN A 126 -5.59 -13.70 9.70
N ASN A 127 -5.97 -14.19 8.52
CA ASN A 127 -6.91 -15.30 8.40
C ASN A 127 -6.26 -16.62 7.98
N HIS A 128 -5.06 -16.60 7.35
CA HIS A 128 -4.58 -17.78 6.64
C HIS A 128 -3.09 -18.09 6.77
N VAL A 129 -2.23 -17.14 7.12
CA VAL A 129 -0.77 -17.33 7.03
C VAL A 129 -0.06 -16.66 8.21
N ASN A 130 0.79 -17.42 8.90
CA ASN A 130 1.67 -16.87 9.92
C ASN A 130 2.98 -16.29 9.35
N ASP A 131 3.21 -16.46 8.04
CA ASP A 131 4.42 -16.00 7.35
C ASP A 131 4.17 -14.69 6.62
N GLU A 132 5.21 -13.92 6.41
CA GLU A 132 5.17 -12.73 5.58
C GLU A 132 4.89 -13.12 4.12
N ILE A 133 3.94 -12.42 3.48
CA ILE A 133 3.51 -12.74 2.11
C ILE A 133 3.72 -11.58 1.15
N GLU A 134 3.95 -11.92 -0.11
CA GLU A 134 3.90 -11.03 -1.26
C GLU A 134 2.72 -11.41 -2.14
N VAL A 135 1.95 -10.42 -2.59
CA VAL A 135 0.78 -10.66 -3.45
C VAL A 135 1.02 -10.15 -4.86
N GLU A 136 0.51 -10.91 -5.83
CA GLU A 136 0.52 -10.58 -7.25
C GLU A 136 -0.91 -10.68 -7.79
N PHE A 137 -1.46 -9.56 -8.28
CA PHE A 137 -2.81 -9.50 -8.81
C PHE A 137 -2.87 -10.05 -10.23
N ASN A 138 -3.93 -10.80 -10.57
CA ASN A 138 -4.16 -11.29 -11.92
C ASN A 138 -4.38 -10.14 -12.91
N ASN A 139 -5.05 -9.07 -12.48
CA ASN A 139 -5.29 -7.89 -13.29
C ASN A 139 -4.16 -6.85 -13.07
N ARG A 140 -3.27 -6.72 -14.04
CA ARG A 140 -2.17 -5.73 -14.01
C ARG A 140 -2.65 -4.28 -14.12
N ASN A 141 -3.82 -4.06 -14.71
CA ASN A 141 -4.43 -2.74 -14.88
C ASN A 141 -5.53 -2.47 -13.85
N LEU A 142 -5.43 -3.07 -12.67
CA LEU A 142 -6.38 -2.87 -11.59
C LEU A 142 -6.43 -1.39 -11.20
N LYS A 143 -7.61 -0.81 -11.34
CA LYS A 143 -7.90 0.57 -10.92
C LYS A 143 -9.16 0.57 -10.08
N ILE A 144 -9.03 1.01 -8.84
CA ILE A 144 -10.16 1.25 -7.95
C ILE A 144 -10.34 2.76 -7.86
N LEU A 145 -11.51 3.22 -8.24
CA LEU A 145 -11.89 4.63 -8.18
C LEU A 145 -12.84 4.86 -7.02
N VAL A 146 -12.59 5.92 -6.28
CA VAL A 146 -13.48 6.40 -5.21
C VAL A 146 -13.84 7.87 -5.45
N PRO A 147 -14.98 8.36 -4.92
CA PRO A 147 -15.30 9.78 -4.98
C PRO A 147 -14.15 10.62 -4.44
N LYS A 148 -13.95 11.82 -4.98
CA LYS A 148 -12.85 12.71 -4.60
C LYS A 148 -12.79 12.97 -3.08
N ASN A 149 -13.97 13.10 -2.44
CA ASN A 149 -14.08 13.39 -1.00
C ASN A 149 -14.16 12.14 -0.12
N ALA A 150 -14.22 10.92 -0.69
CA ALA A 150 -14.26 9.68 0.08
C ALA A 150 -12.88 9.29 0.62
N SER A 151 -12.84 8.47 1.69
CA SER A 151 -11.61 7.82 2.14
C SER A 151 -11.06 6.90 1.06
N GLN A 152 -9.73 6.77 1.01
CA GLN A 152 -9.07 5.79 0.15
C GLN A 152 -8.86 4.44 0.86
N GLU A 153 -9.31 4.32 2.09
CA GLU A 153 -9.27 3.06 2.82
C GLU A 153 -10.24 2.04 2.23
N LEU A 154 -9.78 0.81 2.13
CA LEU A 154 -10.58 -0.32 1.65
C LEU A 154 -10.97 -1.19 2.84
N LYS A 155 -12.27 -1.41 3.00
CA LYS A 155 -12.78 -2.37 3.98
C LYS A 155 -12.80 -3.75 3.36
N VAL A 156 -12.05 -4.68 3.93
CA VAL A 156 -12.11 -6.09 3.51
C VAL A 156 -13.37 -6.72 4.12
N LEU A 157 -14.20 -7.31 3.27
CA LEU A 157 -15.42 -8.00 3.66
C LEU A 157 -15.19 -9.51 3.80
N GLN A 158 -14.42 -10.08 2.87
CA GLN A 158 -14.14 -11.50 2.83
C GLN A 158 -12.74 -11.72 2.26
N SER A 159 -12.02 -12.70 2.79
CA SER A 159 -10.75 -13.15 2.26
C SER A 159 -10.72 -14.67 2.23
N ASP A 160 -10.28 -15.23 1.12
CA ASP A 160 -10.07 -16.66 0.93
C ASP A 160 -8.69 -16.88 0.31
N LEU A 161 -7.99 -17.91 0.80
CA LEU A 161 -6.65 -18.29 0.32
C LEU A 161 -6.56 -19.81 0.22
N ASP A 162 -6.42 -20.31 -0.99
CA ASP A 162 -6.00 -21.69 -1.22
C ASP A 162 -4.48 -21.83 -0.94
N GLN A 163 -4.12 -22.32 0.22
CA GLN A 163 -2.73 -22.49 0.65
C GLN A 163 -1.92 -23.42 -0.26
N ARG A 164 -2.57 -24.34 -0.97
CA ARG A 164 -1.91 -25.28 -1.85
C ARG A 164 -1.46 -24.65 -3.16
N SER A 165 -2.31 -23.85 -3.78
CA SER A 165 -2.04 -23.17 -5.06
C SER A 165 -1.52 -21.75 -4.88
N GLY A 166 -1.65 -21.16 -3.70
CA GLY A 166 -1.39 -19.77 -3.40
C GLY A 166 -2.42 -18.80 -4.01
N ARG A 167 -3.52 -19.29 -4.60
CA ARG A 167 -4.55 -18.43 -5.18
C ARG A 167 -5.38 -17.80 -4.08
N PHE A 168 -5.63 -16.51 -4.21
CA PHE A 168 -6.51 -15.80 -3.30
C PHE A 168 -7.68 -15.13 -4.01
N GLU A 169 -8.78 -14.97 -3.28
CA GLU A 169 -9.91 -14.14 -3.63
C GLU A 169 -10.28 -13.27 -2.42
N VAL A 170 -10.21 -11.94 -2.60
CA VAL A 170 -10.51 -10.98 -1.53
C VAL A 170 -11.57 -10.02 -2.03
N VAL A 171 -12.67 -9.92 -1.28
CA VAL A 171 -13.74 -8.96 -1.55
C VAL A 171 -13.48 -7.73 -0.70
N VAL A 172 -13.27 -6.59 -1.37
CA VAL A 172 -13.11 -5.30 -0.72
C VAL A 172 -14.28 -4.39 -1.03
N ASN A 173 -14.69 -3.61 -0.05
CA ASN A 173 -15.63 -2.53 -0.24
C ASN A 173 -14.84 -1.22 -0.35
N ALA A 174 -15.03 -0.52 -1.46
CA ALA A 174 -14.50 0.82 -1.64
C ALA A 174 -15.58 1.80 -1.16
N HIS A 175 -15.30 2.57 -0.10
CA HIS A 175 -16.24 3.54 0.46
C HIS A 175 -16.74 4.49 -0.63
N SER A 176 -18.05 4.45 -0.87
CA SER A 176 -18.79 5.48 -1.58
C SER A 176 -19.46 6.41 -0.56
N THR A 177 -19.70 7.65 -0.92
CA THR A 177 -20.47 8.60 -0.09
C THR A 177 -21.95 8.22 0.05
N SER A 178 -22.45 7.30 -0.79
CA SER A 178 -23.72 6.60 -0.64
C SER A 178 -23.50 5.30 0.14
N ASP A 179 -24.43 4.90 1.00
CA ASP A 179 -24.36 3.71 1.88
C ASP A 179 -24.05 2.38 1.15
N GLU A 180 -24.14 2.36 -0.17
CA GLU A 180 -23.78 1.23 -1.03
C GLU A 180 -22.38 1.43 -1.62
N GLY A 181 -21.34 1.14 -0.85
CA GLY A 181 -19.98 1.01 -1.38
C GLY A 181 -19.89 -0.09 -2.44
N GLN A 182 -19.08 0.10 -3.46
CA GLN A 182 -18.88 -0.91 -4.49
C GLN A 182 -18.04 -2.07 -3.95
N ASN A 183 -18.60 -3.29 -3.96
CA ASN A 183 -17.87 -4.51 -3.66
C ASN A 183 -17.02 -4.89 -4.89
N ILE A 184 -15.72 -5.01 -4.69
CA ILE A 184 -14.75 -5.33 -5.73
C ILE A 184 -14.05 -6.63 -5.36
N ILE A 185 -14.06 -7.58 -6.28
CA ILE A 185 -13.39 -8.86 -6.11
C ILE A 185 -11.97 -8.76 -6.65
N LEU A 186 -11.00 -8.96 -5.76
CA LEU A 186 -9.57 -8.97 -6.06
C LEU A 186 -9.08 -10.41 -6.10
N LYS A 187 -8.52 -10.82 -7.24
CA LYS A 187 -7.98 -12.18 -7.42
C LYS A 187 -6.51 -12.13 -7.79
N GLY A 188 -5.76 -13.11 -7.28
CA GLY A 188 -4.33 -13.18 -7.55
C GLY A 188 -3.67 -14.39 -6.94
N LYS A 189 -2.34 -14.29 -6.77
CA LYS A 189 -1.52 -15.28 -6.07
C LYS A 189 -0.77 -14.64 -4.92
N ALA A 190 -0.75 -15.30 -3.79
CA ALA A 190 0.08 -14.99 -2.64
C ALA A 190 1.27 -15.95 -2.61
N PHE A 191 2.43 -15.43 -2.25
CA PHE A 191 3.68 -16.17 -2.13
C PHE A 191 4.27 -15.89 -0.76
N ALA A 192 4.57 -16.92 0.00
CA ALA A 192 5.34 -16.76 1.22
C ALA A 192 6.74 -16.22 0.87
N VAL A 193 7.20 -15.23 1.62
CA VAL A 193 8.52 -14.62 1.45
C VAL A 193 9.30 -14.67 2.74
N ILE A 194 10.62 -14.85 2.58
CA ILE A 194 11.58 -14.80 3.69
C ILE A 194 12.63 -13.73 3.40
N PRO A 195 13.07 -12.98 4.41
CA PRO A 195 14.19 -12.09 4.26
C PRO A 195 15.48 -12.89 4.09
N MET A 196 16.22 -12.64 3.01
CA MET A 196 17.51 -13.27 2.73
C MET A 196 18.62 -12.23 2.56
N PRO A 197 19.84 -12.50 3.04
CA PRO A 197 20.97 -11.62 2.88
C PRO A 197 21.47 -11.68 1.43
N VAL A 198 21.64 -10.50 0.82
CA VAL A 198 22.18 -10.33 -0.53
C VAL A 198 23.26 -9.24 -0.54
N PRO A 199 24.26 -9.30 -1.43
CA PRO A 199 25.23 -8.22 -1.58
C PRO A 199 24.52 -6.93 -2.01
N ASN A 200 24.85 -5.79 -1.40
CA ASN A 200 24.38 -4.47 -1.83
C ASN A 200 25.25 -3.87 -2.95
N LYS A 201 26.44 -4.44 -3.16
CA LYS A 201 27.39 -4.06 -4.21
C LYS A 201 28.12 -5.28 -4.74
N HIS A 202 28.92 -5.10 -5.79
CA HIS A 202 29.84 -6.15 -6.27
C HIS A 202 30.91 -6.43 -5.21
N ILE A 203 31.15 -7.72 -4.92
CA ILE A 203 32.22 -8.20 -4.02
C ILE A 203 33.15 -9.11 -4.84
N SER A 204 34.43 -8.74 -4.90
CA SER A 204 35.43 -9.49 -5.67
C SER A 204 35.77 -10.83 -5.04
N ALA A 205 36.28 -11.78 -5.84
CA ALA A 205 36.75 -13.05 -5.31
C ALA A 205 37.89 -12.87 -4.29
N GLY A 206 37.87 -13.66 -3.22
CA GLY A 206 38.85 -13.58 -2.13
C GLY A 206 38.58 -12.46 -1.13
N GLN A 207 37.58 -11.63 -1.32
CA GLN A 207 37.26 -10.52 -0.43
C GLN A 207 36.49 -11.00 0.79
N LEU A 208 36.82 -10.46 1.97
CA LEU A 208 36.07 -10.70 3.21
C LEU A 208 34.70 -10.06 3.13
N ILE A 209 33.69 -10.80 3.52
CA ILE A 209 32.31 -10.30 3.55
C ILE A 209 32.06 -9.54 4.86
N ASN A 210 31.69 -8.26 4.76
CA ASN A 210 31.37 -7.42 5.90
C ASN A 210 29.86 -7.19 5.99
N LYS A 211 29.35 -6.94 7.20
CA LYS A 211 27.93 -6.61 7.42
C LYS A 211 27.42 -5.45 6.54
N ARG A 212 28.26 -4.42 6.35
CA ARG A 212 27.94 -3.24 5.52
C ARG A 212 27.78 -3.53 4.03
N ASP A 213 28.28 -4.68 3.56
CA ASP A 213 28.26 -5.09 2.17
C ASP A 213 27.00 -5.92 1.85
N ILE A 214 26.17 -6.18 2.86
CA ILE A 214 24.97 -7.01 2.78
C ILE A 214 23.72 -6.19 3.05
N ALA A 215 22.70 -6.40 2.23
CA ALA A 215 21.33 -5.92 2.43
C ALA A 215 20.36 -7.08 2.57
N TRP A 216 19.21 -6.85 3.18
CA TRP A 216 18.16 -7.86 3.27
C TRP A 216 17.17 -7.68 2.14
N ARG A 217 16.83 -8.77 1.48
CA ARG A 217 15.84 -8.79 0.40
C ARG A 217 14.81 -9.90 0.66
N LYS A 218 13.52 -9.55 0.56
CA LYS A 218 12.44 -10.53 0.59
C LYS A 218 12.47 -11.38 -0.67
N VAL A 219 12.47 -12.68 -0.49
CA VAL A 219 12.56 -13.67 -1.58
C VAL A 219 11.44 -14.68 -1.42
N ARG A 220 10.72 -14.95 -2.50
CA ARG A 220 9.67 -15.96 -2.54
C ARG A 220 10.26 -17.34 -2.26
N ILE A 221 9.63 -18.06 -1.33
CA ILE A 221 10.02 -19.43 -1.01
C ILE A 221 9.73 -20.31 -2.23
N LYS A 222 10.76 -20.91 -2.77
CA LYS A 222 10.69 -21.92 -3.84
C LYS A 222 11.49 -23.14 -3.40
N GLN A 223 11.18 -24.31 -3.94
CA GLN A 223 11.95 -25.53 -3.67
C GLN A 223 13.47 -25.41 -3.94
N GLN A 224 13.89 -24.40 -4.73
CA GLN A 224 15.30 -24.15 -5.10
C GLN A 224 16.09 -23.29 -4.11
N THR A 225 15.57 -23.01 -2.92
CA THR A 225 16.30 -22.24 -1.88
C THR A 225 17.32 -23.09 -1.12
N PHE A 226 17.43 -24.37 -1.43
CA PHE A 226 18.41 -25.25 -0.79
C PHE A 226 19.85 -24.83 -1.10
N GLY A 227 20.71 -24.76 -0.08
CA GLY A 227 22.11 -24.33 -0.22
C GLY A 227 22.33 -22.82 -0.39
N ILE A 228 21.29 -22.01 -0.20
CA ILE A 228 21.40 -20.56 -0.15
C ILE A 228 21.66 -20.12 1.30
N VAL A 229 22.49 -19.10 1.46
CA VAL A 229 22.75 -18.48 2.76
C VAL A 229 21.50 -17.79 3.26
N GLY A 230 21.00 -18.18 4.42
CA GLY A 230 19.77 -17.66 5.01
C GLY A 230 19.99 -16.65 6.14
N SER A 231 21.19 -16.59 6.72
CA SER A 231 21.46 -15.73 7.86
C SER A 231 22.80 -14.99 7.74
N MET A 232 22.93 -13.90 8.53
CA MET A 232 24.17 -13.12 8.56
C MET A 232 25.31 -13.89 9.20
N GLU A 233 25.03 -14.74 10.18
CA GLU A 233 26.02 -15.56 10.89
C GLU A 233 26.77 -16.49 9.94
N GLN A 234 26.09 -17.01 8.92
CA GLN A 234 26.70 -17.85 7.89
C GLN A 234 27.62 -17.07 6.94
N LEU A 235 27.57 -15.76 6.93
CA LEU A 235 28.41 -14.90 6.10
C LEU A 235 29.61 -14.31 6.86
N LEU A 236 29.48 -14.17 8.17
CA LEU A 236 30.56 -13.62 8.98
C LEU A 236 31.80 -14.56 8.96
N ASP A 237 32.98 -13.95 8.96
CA ASP A 237 34.24 -14.64 8.87
C ASP A 237 34.41 -15.53 7.61
N HIS A 238 33.64 -15.22 6.55
CA HIS A 238 33.77 -15.90 5.26
C HIS A 238 34.33 -14.94 4.20
N VAL A 239 35.09 -15.54 3.29
CA VAL A 239 35.58 -14.89 2.07
C VAL A 239 34.89 -15.46 0.84
N THR A 240 34.77 -14.69 -0.19
CA THR A 240 34.17 -15.12 -1.44
C THR A 240 35.12 -16.05 -2.20
N LYS A 241 34.64 -17.18 -2.73
CA LYS A 241 35.37 -18.02 -3.68
C LYS A 241 35.34 -17.46 -5.09
N ARG A 242 34.24 -16.82 -5.46
CA ARG A 242 34.00 -16.20 -6.75
C ARG A 242 33.32 -14.86 -6.57
N PRO A 243 33.34 -13.96 -7.56
CA PRO A 243 32.71 -12.66 -7.45
C PRO A 243 31.21 -12.76 -7.16
N LEU A 244 30.71 -11.96 -6.22
CA LEU A 244 29.28 -11.85 -5.92
C LEU A 244 28.70 -10.59 -6.56
N THR A 245 27.55 -10.76 -7.20
CA THR A 245 26.85 -9.65 -7.87
C THR A 245 25.80 -9.04 -6.93
N ALA A 246 25.69 -7.71 -6.93
CA ALA A 246 24.69 -7.01 -6.15
C ALA A 246 23.27 -7.56 -6.37
N GLY A 247 22.50 -7.72 -5.28
CA GLY A 247 21.11 -8.17 -5.30
C GLY A 247 20.90 -9.65 -5.62
N ARG A 248 21.95 -10.45 -5.87
CA ARG A 248 21.84 -11.91 -6.09
C ARG A 248 21.95 -12.69 -4.78
N LEU A 249 21.21 -13.78 -4.68
CA LEU A 249 21.30 -14.70 -3.54
C LEU A 249 22.68 -15.34 -3.47
N ILE A 250 23.24 -15.40 -2.25
CA ILE A 250 24.54 -15.99 -1.98
C ILE A 250 24.33 -17.47 -1.71
N ARG A 251 25.12 -18.33 -2.36
CA ARG A 251 25.13 -19.77 -2.09
C ARG A 251 26.28 -20.14 -1.17
N MET A 252 26.09 -21.14 -0.34
CA MET A 252 27.17 -21.68 0.50
C MET A 252 28.39 -22.11 -0.32
N SER A 253 28.21 -22.59 -1.57
CA SER A 253 29.28 -22.92 -2.50
C SER A 253 30.12 -21.72 -2.98
N ASP A 254 29.59 -20.49 -2.84
CA ASP A 254 30.24 -19.26 -3.32
C ASP A 254 31.20 -18.65 -2.30
N ILE A 255 31.15 -19.16 -1.07
CA ILE A 255 31.93 -18.66 0.07
C ILE A 255 32.78 -19.78 0.70
N ARG A 256 33.75 -19.37 1.47
CA ARG A 256 34.57 -20.27 2.32
C ARG A 256 34.94 -19.52 3.60
N PRO A 257 35.18 -20.24 4.70
CA PRO A 257 35.72 -19.63 5.90
C PRO A 257 37.03 -18.89 5.64
N GLN A 258 37.22 -17.75 6.31
CA GLN A 258 38.49 -17.01 6.23
C GLN A 258 39.57 -17.77 6.96
N GLU A 259 40.70 -18.03 6.27
CA GLU A 259 41.89 -18.53 6.93
C GLU A 259 42.54 -17.41 7.73
N LEU A 260 42.54 -17.54 9.05
CA LEU A 260 43.12 -16.59 10.00
C LEU A 260 44.56 -16.90 10.32
N ILE A 261 44.95 -18.14 10.10
CA ILE A 261 46.31 -18.65 10.27
C ILE A 261 46.66 -19.51 9.07
N LYS A 262 47.77 -19.23 8.40
CA LYS A 262 48.24 -20.06 7.30
C LYS A 262 49.23 -21.10 7.81
N LYS A 263 49.39 -22.19 7.08
CA LYS A 263 50.42 -23.22 7.37
C LYS A 263 51.81 -22.57 7.35
N GLY A 264 52.61 -22.84 8.38
CA GLY A 264 53.98 -22.32 8.52
C GLY A 264 54.08 -20.93 9.14
N GLU A 265 52.96 -20.25 9.41
CA GLU A 265 52.99 -18.95 10.07
C GLU A 265 53.26 -19.06 11.58
N PHE A 266 53.89 -18.02 12.14
CA PHE A 266 54.03 -17.89 13.58
C PHE A 266 52.70 -17.54 14.22
N VAL A 267 52.34 -18.28 15.29
CA VAL A 267 51.09 -18.13 16.02
C VAL A 267 51.45 -17.88 17.49
N THR A 268 50.79 -16.87 18.07
CA THR A 268 50.83 -16.63 19.51
C THR A 268 49.82 -17.55 20.19
N LEU A 269 50.32 -18.44 21.02
CA LEU A 269 49.54 -19.36 21.84
C LEU A 269 49.27 -18.72 23.20
N HIS A 270 48.02 -18.62 23.56
CA HIS A 270 47.60 -18.23 24.89
C HIS A 270 47.12 -19.44 25.67
N PHE A 271 47.60 -19.60 26.87
CA PHE A 271 47.05 -20.53 27.84
C PHE A 271 46.57 -19.70 29.03
N LYS A 272 45.32 -19.84 29.40
CA LYS A 272 44.71 -19.15 30.52
C LYS A 272 43.88 -20.11 31.35
N ASN A 273 44.18 -20.18 32.65
CA ASN A 273 43.32 -20.84 33.62
C ASN A 273 43.00 -19.85 34.77
N LYS A 274 42.37 -20.30 35.85
CA LYS A 274 41.94 -19.44 36.97
C LYS A 274 43.08 -18.69 37.66
N THR A 275 44.27 -19.24 37.64
CA THR A 275 45.42 -18.78 38.43
C THR A 275 46.58 -18.29 37.56
N MET A 276 46.63 -18.60 36.28
CA MET A 276 47.81 -18.39 35.45
C MET A 276 47.42 -17.99 34.03
N SER A 277 48.15 -17.05 33.45
CA SER A 277 48.06 -16.66 32.04
C SER A 277 49.48 -16.73 31.44
N LEU A 278 49.65 -17.55 30.42
CA LEU A 278 50.93 -17.71 29.71
C LEU A 278 50.72 -17.43 28.21
N SER A 279 51.75 -16.88 27.59
CA SER A 279 51.81 -16.79 26.13
C SER A 279 53.13 -17.30 25.61
N THR A 280 53.07 -17.98 24.45
CA THR A 280 54.26 -18.48 23.77
C THR A 280 54.06 -18.43 22.26
N ARG A 281 55.15 -18.55 21.49
CA ARG A 281 55.08 -18.62 20.03
C ARG A 281 55.22 -20.07 19.56
N GLY A 282 54.37 -20.42 18.58
CA GLY A 282 54.46 -21.69 17.86
C GLY A 282 54.43 -21.47 16.35
N ILE A 283 54.61 -22.52 15.58
CA ILE A 283 54.50 -22.52 14.11
C ILE A 283 53.32 -23.42 13.75
N SER A 284 52.37 -22.88 12.98
CA SER A 284 51.21 -23.62 12.54
C SER A 284 51.60 -24.76 11.56
N VAL A 285 51.09 -25.97 11.80
CA VAL A 285 51.33 -27.16 10.93
C VAL A 285 50.27 -27.22 9.82
N GLU A 286 49.14 -26.59 10.03
CA GLU A 286 47.98 -26.57 9.11
C GLU A 286 47.25 -25.24 9.13
N PRO A 287 46.51 -24.86 8.06
CA PRO A 287 45.74 -23.61 8.06
C PRO A 287 44.62 -23.69 9.09
N GLY A 288 44.21 -22.52 9.61
CA GLY A 288 43.18 -22.42 10.63
C GLY A 288 42.18 -21.32 10.38
N THR A 289 40.91 -21.66 10.51
CA THR A 289 39.78 -20.73 10.49
C THR A 289 39.30 -20.43 11.91
N ARG A 290 38.46 -19.42 12.12
CA ARG A 290 37.95 -19.05 13.44
C ARG A 290 37.31 -20.24 14.17
N ASN A 291 37.63 -20.41 15.44
CA ASN A 291 37.18 -21.50 16.32
C ASN A 291 37.64 -22.93 15.94
N GLN A 292 38.38 -23.10 14.86
CA GLN A 292 38.95 -24.39 14.48
C GLN A 292 40.10 -24.74 15.42
N ILE A 293 40.19 -26.02 15.76
CA ILE A 293 41.36 -26.56 16.48
C ILE A 293 42.41 -26.97 15.44
N ILE A 294 43.62 -26.45 15.60
CA ILE A 294 44.74 -26.69 14.70
C ILE A 294 45.98 -27.16 15.49
N ARG A 295 46.86 -27.86 14.80
CA ARG A 295 48.13 -28.32 15.36
C ARG A 295 49.19 -27.24 15.19
N ILE A 296 49.85 -26.91 16.28
CA ILE A 296 50.91 -25.91 16.34
C ILE A 296 52.16 -26.52 16.96
N LYS A 297 53.29 -26.39 16.25
CA LYS A 297 54.60 -26.94 16.68
C LYS A 297 55.36 -25.89 17.47
N ASN A 298 55.83 -26.25 18.63
CA ASN A 298 56.76 -25.41 19.40
C ASN A 298 58.15 -25.46 18.74
N PRO A 299 58.75 -24.36 18.32
CA PRO A 299 60.04 -24.34 17.61
C PRO A 299 61.21 -24.81 18.47
N ARG A 300 61.14 -24.67 19.80
CA ARG A 300 62.17 -25.10 20.73
C ARG A 300 62.08 -26.56 21.10
N SER A 301 60.93 -26.99 21.61
CA SER A 301 60.73 -28.35 22.10
C SER A 301 60.34 -29.37 21.01
N LYS A 302 60.06 -28.88 19.79
CA LYS A 302 59.54 -29.67 18.64
C LYS A 302 58.20 -30.38 18.90
N ARG A 303 57.61 -30.20 20.08
CA ARG A 303 56.32 -30.80 20.45
C ARG A 303 55.17 -30.13 19.70
N ILE A 304 54.14 -30.91 19.38
CA ILE A 304 52.94 -30.46 18.73
C ILE A 304 51.84 -30.29 19.78
N ILE A 305 51.16 -29.17 19.75
CA ILE A 305 50.10 -28.79 20.68
C ILE A 305 48.87 -28.45 19.85
N GLU A 306 47.70 -28.91 20.26
CA GLU A 306 46.42 -28.51 19.68
C GLU A 306 45.95 -27.23 20.34
N ALA A 307 45.51 -26.28 19.50
CA ALA A 307 45.02 -24.99 19.96
C ALA A 307 43.85 -24.49 19.11
N ARG A 308 42.89 -23.83 19.74
CA ARG A 308 41.74 -23.26 19.08
C ARG A 308 42.08 -21.85 18.56
N VAL A 309 41.84 -21.61 17.30
CA VAL A 309 42.06 -20.32 16.66
C VAL A 309 41.06 -19.27 17.20
N LEU A 310 41.56 -18.16 17.73
CA LEU A 310 40.74 -17.04 18.19
C LEU A 310 40.71 -15.91 17.19
N GLY A 311 41.79 -15.66 16.48
CA GLY A 311 41.96 -14.54 15.58
C GLY A 311 43.19 -14.66 14.70
N PRO A 312 43.51 -13.61 13.94
CA PRO A 312 44.71 -13.61 13.11
C PRO A 312 45.98 -13.93 13.96
N ASN A 313 46.68 -14.96 13.54
CA ASN A 313 47.91 -15.43 14.20
C ASN A 313 47.80 -15.64 15.73
N THR A 314 46.59 -15.91 16.24
CA THR A 314 46.32 -16.05 17.67
C THR A 314 45.48 -17.31 17.94
N ALA A 315 45.95 -18.16 18.86
CA ALA A 315 45.21 -19.35 19.28
C ALA A 315 45.29 -19.56 20.80
N VAL A 316 44.32 -20.28 21.36
CA VAL A 316 44.24 -20.61 22.77
C VAL A 316 44.35 -22.11 22.97
N VAL A 317 45.15 -22.51 23.95
CA VAL A 317 45.29 -23.90 24.37
C VAL A 317 44.32 -24.15 25.52
N SER A 318 43.47 -25.15 25.38
CA SER A 318 42.56 -25.59 26.44
C SER A 318 43.31 -26.46 27.49
N PRO A 319 42.92 -26.40 28.76
CA PRO A 319 43.58 -27.21 29.82
C PRO A 319 43.52 -28.75 29.58
N THR A 320 42.60 -29.20 28.75
CA THR A 320 42.34 -30.60 28.41
C THR A 320 43.08 -31.06 27.14
N THR A 321 44.01 -30.25 26.61
CA THR A 321 44.68 -30.55 25.33
C THR A 321 45.71 -31.66 25.46
N THR A 322 45.57 -32.72 24.65
CA THR A 322 46.53 -33.81 24.55
C THR A 322 47.81 -33.31 23.88
N ILE A 323 48.93 -33.48 24.52
CA ILE A 323 50.27 -33.25 23.92
C ILE A 323 50.62 -34.45 23.10
N LEU A 324 50.60 -34.33 21.79
CA LEU A 324 51.07 -35.39 20.90
C LEU A 324 52.61 -35.42 20.91
N ARG A 325 53.17 -36.58 21.12
CA ARG A 325 54.64 -36.82 21.08
C ARG A 325 55.16 -37.01 19.66
#